data_141f62d319355a2394171405fb22e10e
#
_entry.id   141f62d319355a2394171405fb22e10e
#
_cell.length_a   1.000
_cell.length_b   1.000
_cell.length_c   1.000
_cell.angle_alpha   90.00
_cell.angle_beta   90.00
_cell.angle_gamma   90.00
#
_symmetry.space_group_name_H-M   'P 1'
#
loop_
_entity.id
_entity.type
_entity.pdbx_description
1 polymer ?
#
loop_
_entity_poly.entity_id
_entity_poly.type
_entity_poly.pdbx_seq_one_letter_code
_entity_poly.pdbx_strand_id
1 'polypeptide(L)'
;FNGKIKDTKIKYNKKYSFENINFEFFYNKKRTLIQKANFYFKKLKFFSDKIYIPLIALDGTILVQGDIRTEKNSINTNIFASLFDNDFNFIKDQEITFETKNKFSFKTQKEKIRELEYTSEINLENITLNPESNLLKNYFNNYNNSILLKNNLIKLKYENKNLNIEGKSDYSFETSYDKIDYKINKKNDNYDFLTLINFEQNPIKIKPINYSKEKNKKSNLKLKGSY
;
A
#
# COMPACT_ATOMS: atom_id res chain seq x y z
N PHE A 1 -20.63 -22.95 -20.23
CA PHE A 1 -21.63 -22.04 -19.66
C PHE A 1 -21.01 -20.67 -19.46
N ASN A 2 -21.66 -19.64 -19.89
CA ASN A 2 -21.24 -18.25 -19.72
C ASN A 2 -22.44 -17.41 -19.28
N GLY A 3 -22.16 -16.35 -18.57
CA GLY A 3 -23.19 -15.45 -18.07
C GLY A 3 -22.62 -14.11 -17.62
N LYS A 4 -23.54 -13.27 -17.17
CA LYS A 4 -23.21 -11.95 -16.58
C LYS A 4 -23.94 -11.79 -15.27
N ILE A 5 -23.26 -11.24 -14.29
CA ILE A 5 -23.85 -10.77 -13.04
C ILE A 5 -23.85 -9.25 -13.09
N LYS A 6 -24.93 -8.63 -12.65
CA LYS A 6 -25.08 -7.19 -12.62
C LYS A 6 -25.70 -6.72 -11.30
N ASP A 7 -25.21 -5.58 -10.84
CA ASP A 7 -25.74 -4.80 -9.72
C ASP A 7 -26.01 -5.63 -8.44
N THR A 8 -25.13 -6.61 -8.20
CA THR A 8 -25.24 -7.51 -7.05
C THR A 8 -24.53 -6.90 -5.84
N LYS A 9 -25.04 -7.25 -4.66
CA LYS A 9 -24.43 -6.89 -3.38
C LYS A 9 -24.08 -8.15 -2.61
N ILE A 10 -22.85 -8.21 -2.08
CA ILE A 10 -22.40 -9.28 -1.20
C ILE A 10 -21.99 -8.66 0.14
N LYS A 11 -22.62 -9.14 1.21
CA LYS A 11 -22.27 -8.76 2.58
C LYS A 11 -21.56 -9.93 3.24
N TYR A 12 -20.23 -9.79 3.42
CA TYR A 12 -19.44 -10.82 4.06
C TYR A 12 -19.66 -10.84 5.60
N ASN A 13 -19.71 -9.64 6.21
CA ASN A 13 -20.03 -9.44 7.63
C ASN A 13 -20.50 -8.00 7.86
N LYS A 14 -20.65 -7.57 9.14
CA LYS A 14 -21.06 -6.19 9.47
C LYS A 14 -20.06 -5.14 8.97
N LYS A 15 -18.77 -5.47 8.87
CA LYS A 15 -17.67 -4.56 8.49
C LYS A 15 -17.46 -4.50 6.97
N TYR A 16 -17.67 -5.62 6.25
CA TYR A 16 -17.32 -5.77 4.84
C TYR A 16 -18.55 -6.03 3.98
N SER A 17 -18.84 -5.06 3.09
CA SER A 17 -19.90 -5.13 2.09
C SER A 17 -19.34 -4.71 0.74
N PHE A 18 -19.57 -5.52 -0.27
CA PHE A 18 -19.24 -5.22 -1.67
C PHE A 18 -20.53 -4.90 -2.41
N GLU A 19 -20.56 -3.79 -3.14
CA GLU A 19 -21.77 -3.24 -3.75
C GLU A 19 -21.56 -3.03 -5.25
N ASN A 20 -22.67 -3.01 -6.00
CA ASN A 20 -22.72 -2.83 -7.45
C ASN A 20 -21.71 -3.75 -8.16
N ILE A 21 -21.72 -5.04 -7.76
CA ILE A 21 -20.81 -6.03 -8.32
C ILE A 21 -21.31 -6.39 -9.73
N ASN A 22 -20.46 -6.17 -10.70
CA ASN A 22 -20.70 -6.51 -12.09
C ASN A 22 -19.53 -7.33 -12.62
N PHE A 23 -19.80 -8.41 -13.36
CA PHE A 23 -18.77 -9.17 -14.06
C PHE A 23 -19.37 -10.09 -15.13
N GLU A 24 -18.54 -10.47 -16.06
CA GLU A 24 -18.81 -11.56 -17.01
C GLU A 24 -18.07 -12.80 -16.52
N PHE A 25 -18.68 -13.98 -16.69
CA PHE A 25 -18.02 -15.22 -16.34
C PHE A 25 -18.19 -16.29 -17.40
N PHE A 26 -17.17 -17.14 -17.48
CA PHE A 26 -17.16 -18.35 -18.27
C PHE A 26 -16.82 -19.53 -17.35
N TYR A 27 -17.64 -20.56 -17.43
CA TYR A 27 -17.44 -21.80 -16.68
C TYR A 27 -17.43 -23.00 -17.60
N ASN A 28 -16.49 -23.91 -17.38
CA ASN A 28 -16.52 -25.26 -17.93
C ASN A 28 -15.95 -26.24 -16.89
N LYS A 29 -15.94 -27.56 -17.22
CA LYS A 29 -15.44 -28.62 -16.31
C LYS A 29 -13.97 -28.46 -15.93
N LYS A 30 -13.21 -27.58 -16.56
CA LYS A 30 -11.77 -27.37 -16.32
C LYS A 30 -11.46 -26.07 -15.58
N ARG A 31 -12.34 -25.05 -15.65
CA ARG A 31 -12.06 -23.73 -15.08
C ARG A 31 -13.29 -22.83 -14.96
N THR A 32 -13.20 -21.89 -14.05
CA THR A 32 -14.02 -20.67 -14.05
C THR A 32 -13.14 -19.48 -14.38
N LEU A 33 -13.61 -18.62 -15.24
CA LEU A 33 -12.96 -17.37 -15.60
C LEU A 33 -13.95 -16.23 -15.36
N ILE A 34 -13.56 -15.26 -14.55
CA ILE A 34 -14.31 -14.02 -14.32
C ILE A 34 -13.55 -12.91 -15.04
N GLN A 35 -14.26 -12.07 -15.78
CA GLN A 35 -13.69 -10.99 -16.59
C GLN A 35 -14.49 -9.72 -16.43
N LYS A 36 -13.83 -8.57 -16.69
CA LYS A 36 -14.46 -7.25 -16.66
C LYS A 36 -15.22 -6.97 -15.36
N ALA A 37 -14.68 -7.48 -14.26
CA ALA A 37 -15.31 -7.27 -12.96
C ALA A 37 -15.12 -5.83 -12.48
N ASN A 38 -16.17 -5.27 -11.92
CA ASN A 38 -16.08 -4.04 -11.13
C ASN A 38 -17.04 -4.11 -9.94
N PHE A 39 -16.66 -3.44 -8.86
CA PHE A 39 -17.43 -3.39 -7.63
C PHE A 39 -17.01 -2.21 -6.77
N TYR A 40 -17.84 -1.86 -5.80
CA TYR A 40 -17.52 -0.88 -4.78
C TYR A 40 -17.26 -1.56 -3.44
N PHE A 41 -16.23 -1.09 -2.76
CA PHE A 41 -15.93 -1.43 -1.38
C PHE A 41 -15.60 -0.14 -0.62
N LYS A 42 -16.36 0.18 0.45
CA LYS A 42 -16.17 1.43 1.21
C LYS A 42 -16.14 2.69 0.33
N LYS A 43 -17.03 2.76 -0.67
CA LYS A 43 -17.12 3.83 -1.68
C LYS A 43 -15.95 3.88 -2.70
N LEU A 44 -14.93 3.06 -2.55
CA LEU A 44 -13.86 2.92 -3.54
C LEU A 44 -14.30 1.98 -4.64
N LYS A 45 -14.05 2.37 -5.88
CA LYS A 45 -14.34 1.54 -7.06
C LYS A 45 -13.13 0.70 -7.41
N PHE A 46 -13.35 -0.59 -7.52
CA PHE A 46 -12.37 -1.58 -7.91
C PHE A 46 -12.72 -2.19 -9.25
N PHE A 47 -11.69 -2.60 -9.99
CA PHE A 47 -11.78 -3.28 -11.27
C PHE A 47 -10.91 -4.52 -11.23
N SER A 48 -11.33 -5.53 -11.99
CA SER A 48 -10.49 -6.70 -12.29
C SER A 48 -10.69 -7.07 -13.75
N ASP A 49 -9.59 -7.19 -14.46
CA ASP A 49 -9.63 -7.61 -15.84
C ASP A 49 -9.81 -9.13 -15.94
N LYS A 50 -9.23 -9.85 -14.96
CA LYS A 50 -9.30 -11.31 -14.96
C LYS A 50 -9.13 -11.91 -13.55
N ILE A 51 -10.07 -12.80 -13.17
CA ILE A 51 -9.90 -13.73 -12.07
C ILE A 51 -10.06 -15.15 -12.63
N TYR A 52 -9.09 -15.99 -12.35
CA TYR A 52 -9.00 -17.35 -12.84
C TYR A 52 -9.09 -18.34 -11.70
N ILE A 53 -9.99 -19.32 -11.83
CA ILE A 53 -10.21 -20.41 -10.89
C ILE A 53 -10.11 -21.69 -11.71
N PRO A 54 -8.98 -22.43 -11.68
CA PRO A 54 -8.89 -23.76 -12.33
C PRO A 54 -9.82 -24.76 -11.66
N LEU A 55 -9.89 -25.94 -12.24
CA LEU A 55 -10.65 -27.04 -11.68
C LEU A 55 -10.25 -27.28 -10.21
N ILE A 56 -11.23 -27.56 -9.36
CA ILE A 56 -11.03 -27.96 -7.98
C ILE A 56 -10.18 -29.24 -7.95
N ALA A 57 -9.12 -29.26 -7.17
CA ALA A 57 -8.32 -30.45 -6.96
C ALA A 57 -9.13 -31.55 -6.25
N LEU A 58 -8.73 -32.81 -6.39
CA LEU A 58 -9.42 -33.97 -5.82
C LEU A 58 -9.59 -33.86 -4.28
N ASP A 59 -8.69 -33.15 -3.61
CA ASP A 59 -8.71 -32.89 -2.17
C ASP A 59 -9.65 -31.73 -1.77
N GLY A 60 -10.39 -31.15 -2.72
CA GLY A 60 -11.26 -29.99 -2.49
C GLY A 60 -10.54 -28.65 -2.40
N THR A 61 -9.23 -28.60 -2.75
CA THR A 61 -8.48 -27.35 -2.80
C THR A 61 -8.86 -26.54 -4.04
N ILE A 62 -9.16 -25.28 -3.86
CA ILE A 62 -9.48 -24.32 -4.91
C ILE A 62 -8.34 -23.29 -4.99
N LEU A 63 -7.69 -23.17 -6.15
CA LEU A 63 -6.78 -22.09 -6.45
C LEU A 63 -7.58 -20.92 -7.01
N VAL A 64 -7.34 -19.72 -6.50
CA VAL A 64 -7.90 -18.46 -7.03
C VAL A 64 -6.76 -17.50 -7.31
N GLN A 65 -6.70 -16.98 -8.52
CA GLN A 65 -5.67 -16.01 -8.89
C GLN A 65 -6.24 -14.95 -9.82
N GLY A 66 -5.73 -13.74 -9.70
CA GLY A 66 -6.22 -12.63 -10.50
C GLY A 66 -5.52 -11.32 -10.22
N ASP A 67 -6.10 -10.29 -10.78
CA ASP A 67 -5.73 -8.91 -10.57
C ASP A 67 -6.89 -8.10 -10.00
N ILE A 68 -6.58 -7.07 -9.24
CA ILE A 68 -7.53 -6.05 -8.81
C ILE A 68 -6.81 -4.70 -8.87
N ARG A 69 -7.45 -3.69 -9.45
CA ARG A 69 -6.91 -2.33 -9.51
C ARG A 69 -7.95 -1.31 -9.10
N THR A 70 -7.47 -0.17 -8.61
CA THR A 70 -8.27 1.05 -8.54
C THR A 70 -7.76 2.03 -9.58
N GLU A 71 -8.65 2.84 -10.11
CA GLU A 71 -8.25 4.11 -10.73
C GLU A 71 -7.92 5.11 -9.61
N LYS A 72 -7.51 6.31 -9.98
CA LYS A 72 -7.28 7.37 -9.02
C LYS A 72 -8.54 7.65 -8.20
N ASN A 73 -8.46 7.41 -6.90
CA ASN A 73 -9.55 7.58 -5.94
C ASN A 73 -9.04 8.30 -4.69
N SER A 74 -9.95 8.99 -4.00
CA SER A 74 -9.68 9.55 -2.68
C SER A 74 -10.49 8.82 -1.62
N ILE A 75 -9.88 8.59 -0.47
CA ILE A 75 -10.50 7.99 0.70
C ILE A 75 -10.24 8.89 1.92
N ASN A 76 -11.25 9.07 2.73
CA ASN A 76 -11.08 9.75 4.02
C ASN A 76 -10.14 8.94 4.93
N THR A 77 -9.18 9.62 5.57
CA THR A 77 -8.14 8.99 6.40
C THR A 77 -8.73 8.14 7.53
N ASN A 78 -9.86 8.54 8.13
CA ASN A 78 -10.52 7.74 9.17
C ASN A 78 -11.12 6.44 8.61
N ILE A 79 -11.66 6.49 7.38
CA ILE A 79 -12.15 5.27 6.71
C ILE A 79 -10.98 4.35 6.40
N PHE A 80 -9.87 4.91 5.90
CA PHE A 80 -8.65 4.17 5.64
C PHE A 80 -8.12 3.49 6.93
N ALA A 81 -8.01 4.24 8.03
CA ALA A 81 -7.61 3.73 9.34
C ALA A 81 -8.49 2.57 9.81
N SER A 82 -9.80 2.68 9.62
CA SER A 82 -10.76 1.63 10.01
C SER A 82 -10.61 0.32 9.24
N LEU A 83 -9.97 0.33 8.06
CA LEU A 83 -9.70 -0.90 7.29
C LEU A 83 -8.58 -1.73 7.92
N PHE A 84 -7.64 -1.09 8.58
CA PHE A 84 -6.45 -1.71 9.15
C PHE A 84 -6.54 -1.90 10.67
N ASP A 85 -7.66 -1.50 11.30
CA ASP A 85 -7.82 -1.48 12.77
C ASP A 85 -6.68 -0.72 13.47
N ASN A 86 -6.22 0.37 12.84
CA ASN A 86 -5.05 1.14 13.27
C ASN A 86 -5.36 2.63 13.17
N ASP A 87 -4.77 3.42 14.07
CA ASP A 87 -4.83 4.87 14.01
C ASP A 87 -3.64 5.40 13.22
N PHE A 88 -3.93 6.17 12.17
CA PHE A 88 -2.93 6.87 11.38
C PHE A 88 -2.84 8.35 11.77
N ASN A 89 -2.77 8.64 13.08
CA ASN A 89 -2.75 9.99 13.64
C ASN A 89 -1.57 10.85 13.15
N PHE A 90 -0.52 10.19 12.65
CA PHE A 90 0.62 10.86 12.04
C PHE A 90 0.32 11.39 10.62
N ILE A 91 -0.80 11.03 10.01
CA ILE A 91 -1.25 11.58 8.73
C ILE A 91 -2.11 12.80 9.01
N LYS A 92 -1.73 13.94 8.47
CA LYS A 92 -2.40 15.22 8.69
C LYS A 92 -3.55 15.47 7.74
N ASP A 93 -3.49 14.85 6.57
CA ASP A 93 -4.49 15.04 5.53
C ASP A 93 -5.79 14.32 5.88
N GLN A 94 -6.92 14.97 5.61
CA GLN A 94 -8.24 14.37 5.83
C GLN A 94 -8.58 13.33 4.76
N GLU A 95 -7.97 13.45 3.58
CA GLU A 95 -8.16 12.53 2.46
C GLU A 95 -6.81 12.08 1.90
N ILE A 96 -6.76 10.82 1.51
CA ILE A 96 -5.62 10.21 0.83
C ILE A 96 -6.05 9.87 -0.59
N THR A 97 -5.33 10.40 -1.58
CA THR A 97 -5.57 10.12 -3.00
C THR A 97 -4.54 9.13 -3.52
N PHE A 98 -5.02 8.04 -4.12
CA PHE A 98 -4.15 6.97 -4.60
C PHE A 98 -4.76 6.20 -5.78
N GLU A 99 -3.92 5.46 -6.47
CA GLU A 99 -4.28 4.38 -7.40
C GLU A 99 -3.50 3.11 -7.06
N THR A 100 -4.05 1.94 -7.37
CA THR A 100 -3.39 0.68 -7.09
C THR A 100 -3.50 -0.31 -8.24
N LYS A 101 -2.44 -1.13 -8.39
CA LYS A 101 -2.44 -2.33 -9.23
C LYS A 101 -2.00 -3.50 -8.38
N ASN A 102 -2.86 -4.49 -8.25
CA ASN A 102 -2.65 -5.61 -7.36
C ASN A 102 -2.77 -6.91 -8.14
N LYS A 103 -1.95 -7.90 -7.77
CA LYS A 103 -2.11 -9.29 -8.20
C LYS A 103 -2.19 -10.17 -6.97
N PHE A 104 -2.99 -11.19 -7.03
CA PHE A 104 -3.14 -12.14 -5.95
C PHE A 104 -3.23 -13.57 -6.46
N SER A 105 -2.77 -14.48 -5.63
CA SER A 105 -2.95 -15.91 -5.77
C SER A 105 -3.14 -16.49 -4.37
N PHE A 106 -4.11 -17.35 -4.19
CA PHE A 106 -4.29 -18.07 -2.94
C PHE A 106 -4.97 -19.41 -3.18
N LYS A 107 -4.72 -20.34 -2.28
CA LYS A 107 -5.48 -21.58 -2.19
C LYS A 107 -6.52 -21.46 -1.08
N THR A 108 -7.69 -22.03 -1.31
CA THR A 108 -8.71 -22.18 -0.26
C THR A 108 -9.17 -23.63 -0.15
N GLN A 109 -9.31 -24.10 1.08
CA GLN A 109 -9.80 -25.42 1.40
C GLN A 109 -10.65 -25.32 2.68
N LYS A 110 -11.89 -25.83 2.64
CA LYS A 110 -12.85 -25.73 3.77
C LYS A 110 -12.91 -24.28 4.32
N GLU A 111 -13.11 -23.31 3.42
CA GLU A 111 -13.24 -21.86 3.74
C GLU A 111 -12.00 -21.19 4.36
N LYS A 112 -10.89 -21.91 4.48
CA LYS A 112 -9.63 -21.34 4.98
C LYS A 112 -8.72 -20.97 3.82
N ILE A 113 -8.25 -19.71 3.82
CA ILE A 113 -7.26 -19.24 2.88
C ILE A 113 -5.88 -19.79 3.29
N ARG A 114 -5.17 -20.33 2.32
CA ARG A 114 -3.81 -20.85 2.46
C ARG A 114 -2.96 -20.33 1.30
N GLU A 115 -1.65 -20.34 1.48
CA GLU A 115 -0.67 -20.00 0.44
C GLU A 115 -1.03 -18.68 -0.26
N LEU A 116 -1.34 -17.64 0.54
CA LEU A 116 -1.62 -16.31 0.00
C LEU A 116 -0.33 -15.69 -0.52
N GLU A 117 -0.36 -15.34 -1.81
CA GLU A 117 0.62 -14.51 -2.47
C GLU A 117 -0.08 -13.22 -2.93
N TYR A 118 0.53 -12.09 -2.67
CA TYR A 118 -0.04 -10.79 -3.01
C TYR A 118 1.05 -9.82 -3.39
N THR A 119 0.86 -9.13 -4.51
CA THR A 119 1.72 -8.01 -4.91
C THR A 119 0.87 -6.78 -5.15
N SER A 120 1.36 -5.64 -4.73
CA SER A 120 0.70 -4.36 -4.94
C SER A 120 1.70 -3.31 -5.39
N GLU A 121 1.28 -2.50 -6.34
CA GLU A 121 1.92 -1.25 -6.72
C GLU A 121 0.94 -0.12 -6.44
N ILE A 122 1.32 0.81 -5.56
CA ILE A 122 0.48 1.89 -5.07
C ILE A 122 1.16 3.20 -5.45
N ASN A 123 0.48 4.02 -6.25
CA ASN A 123 0.84 5.41 -6.47
C ASN A 123 0.00 6.25 -5.51
N LEU A 124 0.65 6.86 -4.55
CA LEU A 124 0.03 7.72 -3.55
C LEU A 124 0.40 9.17 -3.87
N GLU A 125 -0.59 10.03 -3.96
CA GLU A 125 -0.34 11.46 -4.19
C GLU A 125 0.30 12.13 -2.97
N ASN A 126 0.17 13.42 -2.89
CA ASN A 126 0.70 14.18 -1.77
C ASN A 126 0.13 13.69 -0.45
N ILE A 127 0.99 13.49 0.52
CA ILE A 127 0.61 13.15 1.88
C ILE A 127 1.46 13.95 2.86
N THR A 128 0.83 14.52 3.86
CA THR A 128 1.50 15.28 4.92
C THR A 128 1.57 14.42 6.17
N LEU A 129 2.78 14.15 6.61
CA LEU A 129 3.02 13.45 7.86
C LEU A 129 3.28 14.47 8.98
N ASN A 130 2.78 14.17 10.16
CA ASN A 130 3.03 14.92 11.39
C ASN A 130 3.61 13.96 12.43
N PRO A 131 4.91 13.66 12.39
CA PRO A 131 5.53 12.83 13.41
C PRO A 131 5.41 13.51 14.77
N GLU A 132 4.96 12.80 15.78
CA GLU A 132 4.81 13.33 17.15
C GLU A 132 6.15 13.75 17.77
N SER A 133 7.25 13.31 17.18
CA SER A 133 8.60 13.55 17.69
C SER A 133 9.15 14.92 17.32
N ASN A 134 9.50 15.72 18.31
CA ASN A 134 10.25 16.95 18.15
C ASN A 134 11.75 16.74 17.85
N LEU A 135 12.23 15.51 17.81
CA LEU A 135 13.65 15.20 17.59
C LEU A 135 14.19 15.80 16.29
N LEU A 136 13.38 15.83 15.24
CA LEU A 136 13.79 16.38 13.94
C LEU A 136 14.12 17.88 14.00
N LYS A 137 13.54 18.65 14.94
CA LYS A 137 13.89 20.07 15.14
C LYS A 137 15.35 20.29 15.52
N ASN A 138 15.99 19.31 16.13
CA ASN A 138 17.39 19.38 16.51
C ASN A 138 18.35 19.27 15.30
N TYR A 139 17.84 18.74 14.19
CA TYR A 139 18.62 18.49 12.97
C TYR A 139 18.25 19.40 11.81
N PHE A 140 17.01 19.88 11.77
CA PHE A 140 16.47 20.71 10.70
C PHE A 140 15.92 22.00 11.30
N ASN A 141 16.62 23.11 11.05
CA ASN A 141 16.27 24.41 11.63
C ASN A 141 14.85 24.87 11.29
N ASN A 142 14.38 24.51 10.10
CA ASN A 142 13.12 24.98 9.54
C ASN A 142 12.01 23.92 9.62
N TYR A 143 12.23 22.84 10.36
CA TYR A 143 11.23 21.80 10.52
C TYR A 143 10.05 22.28 11.38
N ASN A 144 8.87 22.33 10.79
CA ASN A 144 7.63 22.82 11.40
C ASN A 144 6.68 21.69 11.85
N ASN A 145 7.21 20.55 12.24
CA ASN A 145 6.45 19.33 12.62
C ASN A 145 5.65 18.73 11.44
N SER A 146 6.02 19.02 10.22
CA SER A 146 5.37 18.43 9.04
C SER A 146 6.41 17.94 8.06
N ILE A 147 6.14 16.78 7.43
CA ILE A 147 6.90 16.25 6.31
C ILE A 147 5.91 16.06 5.17
N LEU A 148 6.09 16.80 4.10
CA LEU A 148 5.31 16.62 2.88
C LEU A 148 5.99 15.59 1.99
N LEU A 149 5.27 14.54 1.62
CA LEU A 149 5.70 13.52 0.67
C LEU A 149 4.93 13.68 -0.64
N LYS A 150 5.64 13.56 -1.77
CA LYS A 150 5.07 13.59 -3.13
C LYS A 150 5.61 12.43 -3.95
N ASN A 151 4.92 12.13 -5.07
CA ASN A 151 5.36 11.10 -6.02
C ASN A 151 5.65 9.77 -5.34
N ASN A 152 4.77 9.38 -4.41
CA ASN A 152 4.98 8.19 -3.60
C ASN A 152 4.67 6.94 -4.43
N LEU A 153 5.68 6.15 -4.73
CA LEU A 153 5.53 4.83 -5.33
C LEU A 153 5.87 3.78 -4.28
N ILE A 154 4.89 2.97 -3.92
CA ILE A 154 5.03 1.90 -2.92
C ILE A 154 4.79 0.56 -3.61
N LYS A 155 5.74 -0.36 -3.47
CA LYS A 155 5.62 -1.75 -3.91
C LYS A 155 5.55 -2.65 -2.69
N LEU A 156 4.56 -3.54 -2.69
CA LEU A 156 4.36 -4.51 -1.62
C LEU A 156 4.36 -5.91 -2.22
N LYS A 157 5.08 -6.83 -1.59
CA LYS A 157 5.03 -8.26 -1.90
C LYS A 157 4.81 -9.03 -0.60
N TYR A 158 3.75 -9.83 -0.56
CA TYR A 158 3.47 -10.78 0.52
C TYR A 158 3.52 -12.19 -0.05
N GLU A 159 4.36 -13.03 0.50
CA GLU A 159 4.55 -14.41 0.07
C GLU A 159 5.13 -15.23 1.23
N ASN A 160 4.63 -16.43 1.45
CA ASN A 160 5.13 -17.35 2.49
C ASN A 160 5.21 -16.70 3.88
N LYS A 161 4.20 -15.91 4.26
CA LYS A 161 4.15 -15.13 5.51
C LYS A 161 5.23 -14.04 5.64
N ASN A 162 5.98 -13.77 4.58
CA ASN A 162 6.93 -12.66 4.54
C ASN A 162 6.29 -11.46 3.84
N LEU A 163 6.48 -10.28 4.39
CA LEU A 163 6.04 -9.03 3.80
C LEU A 163 7.26 -8.18 3.45
N ASN A 164 7.38 -7.82 2.18
CA ASN A 164 8.39 -6.88 1.68
C ASN A 164 7.68 -5.61 1.21
N ILE A 165 8.12 -4.47 1.68
CA ILE A 165 7.64 -3.15 1.25
C ILE A 165 8.84 -2.36 0.77
N GLU A 166 8.77 -1.81 -0.43
CA GLU A 166 9.73 -0.88 -0.98
C GLU A 166 9.01 0.40 -1.37
N GLY A 167 9.54 1.54 -0.98
CA GLY A 167 8.94 2.82 -1.32
C GLY A 167 9.97 3.86 -1.75
N LYS A 168 9.48 4.76 -2.60
CA LYS A 168 10.23 5.94 -3.08
C LYS A 168 9.34 7.16 -3.02
N SER A 169 9.88 8.28 -2.58
CA SER A 169 9.14 9.53 -2.46
C SER A 169 10.08 10.72 -2.63
N ASP A 170 9.51 11.82 -3.06
CA ASP A 170 10.12 13.13 -2.86
C ASP A 170 9.60 13.68 -1.52
N TYR A 171 10.47 14.14 -0.64
CA TYR A 171 10.09 14.68 0.66
C TYR A 171 10.51 16.14 0.81
N SER A 172 9.75 16.90 1.57
CA SER A 172 10.07 18.29 1.92
C SER A 172 9.69 18.60 3.35
N PHE A 173 10.50 19.41 4.00
CA PHE A 173 10.18 20.04 5.30
C PHE A 173 9.55 21.43 5.12
N GLU A 174 9.74 22.09 3.97
CA GLU A 174 9.19 23.40 3.65
C GLU A 174 8.80 23.50 2.16
N THR A 175 9.75 23.89 1.30
CA THR A 175 9.50 24.18 -0.12
C THR A 175 10.41 23.41 -1.07
N SER A 176 11.55 22.94 -0.57
CA SER A 176 12.54 22.20 -1.37
C SER A 176 12.41 20.70 -1.18
N TYR A 177 12.47 19.95 -2.27
CA TYR A 177 12.28 18.51 -2.26
C TYR A 177 13.63 17.78 -2.41
N ASP A 178 13.80 16.78 -1.58
CA ASP A 178 14.85 15.77 -1.68
C ASP A 178 14.19 14.37 -1.80
N LYS A 179 14.98 13.31 -1.99
CA LYS A 179 14.49 11.97 -2.23
C LYS A 179 14.69 11.06 -1.02
N ILE A 180 13.72 10.20 -0.79
CA ILE A 180 13.79 9.12 0.18
C ILE A 180 13.42 7.81 -0.49
N ASP A 181 14.27 6.79 -0.28
CA ASP A 181 13.99 5.41 -0.62
C ASP A 181 13.96 4.58 0.66
N TYR A 182 13.01 3.69 0.79
CA TYR A 182 12.93 2.82 1.97
C TYR A 182 12.55 1.39 1.59
N LYS A 183 13.01 0.47 2.42
CA LYS A 183 12.71 -0.96 2.33
C LYS A 183 12.44 -1.50 3.71
N ILE A 184 11.33 -2.23 3.84
CA ILE A 184 10.91 -2.89 5.07
C ILE A 184 10.67 -4.36 4.74
N ASN A 185 11.30 -5.25 5.49
CA ASN A 185 11.05 -6.68 5.40
C ASN A 185 10.50 -7.15 6.75
N LYS A 186 9.35 -7.80 6.72
CA LYS A 186 8.77 -8.47 7.89
C LYS A 186 8.79 -9.97 7.66
N LYS A 187 9.40 -10.71 8.58
CA LYS A 187 9.39 -12.16 8.61
C LYS A 187 9.00 -12.62 10.01
N ASN A 188 7.85 -13.27 10.12
CA ASN A 188 7.19 -13.54 11.40
C ASN A 188 6.97 -12.23 12.19
N ASP A 189 7.55 -12.10 13.39
CA ASP A 189 7.45 -10.90 14.22
C ASP A 189 8.67 -9.97 14.13
N ASN A 190 9.66 -10.33 13.31
CA ASN A 190 10.86 -9.53 13.10
C ASN A 190 10.69 -8.57 11.93
N TYR A 191 11.17 -7.36 12.11
CA TYR A 191 11.19 -6.31 11.08
C TYR A 191 12.62 -5.87 10.83
N ASP A 192 13.03 -5.87 9.56
CA ASP A 192 14.26 -5.21 9.11
C ASP A 192 13.88 -4.00 8.27
N PHE A 193 14.54 -2.88 8.48
CA PHE A 193 14.35 -1.70 7.65
C PHE A 193 15.67 -1.13 7.15
N LEU A 194 15.60 -0.56 5.98
CA LEU A 194 16.66 0.20 5.34
C LEU A 194 16.05 1.47 4.74
N THR A 195 16.56 2.64 5.12
CA THR A 195 16.12 3.91 4.55
C THR A 195 17.35 4.66 4.03
N LEU A 196 17.25 5.15 2.81
CA LEU A 196 18.24 6.02 2.17
C LEU A 196 17.59 7.38 1.97
N ILE A 197 18.14 8.40 2.60
CA ILE A 197 17.65 9.77 2.53
C ILE A 197 18.72 10.60 1.85
N ASN A 198 18.38 11.19 0.72
CA ASN A 198 19.23 12.14 0.04
C ASN A 198 18.96 13.54 0.60
N PHE A 199 20.01 14.30 0.83
CA PHE A 199 19.93 15.69 1.25
C PHE A 199 20.75 16.52 0.25
N GLU A 200 20.09 17.22 -0.62
CA GLU A 200 20.71 18.19 -1.51
C GLU A 200 20.14 19.58 -1.27
N GLN A 201 18.82 19.66 -1.24
CA GLN A 201 18.09 20.91 -1.12
C GLN A 201 17.84 21.31 0.35
N ASN A 202 17.78 20.36 1.25
CA ASN A 202 17.54 20.62 2.67
C ASN A 202 18.88 20.77 3.43
N PRO A 203 19.13 21.89 4.11
CA PRO A 203 20.31 22.04 4.98
C PRO A 203 20.16 21.17 6.23
N ILE A 204 21.28 20.67 6.75
CA ILE A 204 21.31 19.84 7.95
C ILE A 204 22.29 20.44 8.96
N LYS A 205 21.95 20.41 10.23
CA LYS A 205 22.85 20.77 11.34
C LYS A 205 22.75 19.73 12.46
N ILE A 206 23.85 19.03 12.71
CA ILE A 206 23.96 18.04 13.78
C ILE A 206 24.86 18.59 14.86
N LYS A 207 24.26 19.29 15.84
CA LYS A 207 24.98 20.00 16.91
C LYS A 207 25.97 19.12 17.70
N PRO A 208 25.62 17.88 18.13
CA PRO A 208 26.51 17.06 18.95
C PRO A 208 27.87 16.75 18.32
N ILE A 209 27.93 16.69 16.98
CA ILE A 209 29.17 16.41 16.23
C ILE A 209 29.68 17.61 15.45
N ASN A 210 29.13 18.79 15.73
CA ASN A 210 29.45 20.04 15.04
C ASN A 210 29.45 19.94 13.49
N TYR A 211 28.52 19.15 12.95
CA TYR A 211 28.37 18.97 11.51
C TYR A 211 27.29 19.89 10.98
N SER A 212 27.60 20.60 9.89
CA SER A 212 26.63 21.36 9.13
C SER A 212 26.79 21.13 7.63
N LYS A 213 25.68 21.04 6.95
CA LYS A 213 25.58 20.94 5.49
C LYS A 213 24.71 22.08 4.97
N GLU A 214 25.23 22.84 4.07
CA GLU A 214 24.49 23.90 3.38
C GLU A 214 23.56 23.34 2.31
N LYS A 215 22.62 24.16 1.86
CA LYS A 215 21.78 23.90 0.69
C LYS A 215 22.64 23.67 -0.56
N ASN A 216 22.16 22.85 -1.51
CA ASN A 216 22.83 22.52 -2.78
C ASN A 216 24.15 21.73 -2.64
N LYS A 217 24.43 21.20 -1.46
CA LYS A 217 25.52 20.21 -1.28
C LYS A 217 24.92 18.82 -1.09
N LYS A 218 25.35 17.85 -1.90
CA LYS A 218 24.88 16.47 -1.80
C LYS A 218 25.35 15.81 -0.52
N SER A 219 24.44 15.17 0.17
CA SER A 219 24.72 14.31 1.31
C SER A 219 23.69 13.18 1.36
N ASN A 220 24.08 12.01 1.84
CA ASN A 220 23.21 10.87 1.96
C ASN A 220 23.26 10.33 3.39
N LEU A 221 22.10 10.01 3.93
CA LEU A 221 21.97 9.31 5.20
C LEU A 221 21.39 7.91 4.93
N LYS A 222 22.08 6.91 5.44
CA LYS A 222 21.62 5.52 5.41
C LYS A 222 21.27 5.09 6.83
N LEU A 223 20.00 4.74 7.04
CA LEU A 223 19.50 4.18 8.29
C LEU A 223 19.18 2.71 8.08
N LYS A 224 19.68 1.86 8.97
CA LYS A 224 19.39 0.43 8.97
C LYS A 224 19.12 0.00 10.40
N GLY A 225 18.11 -0.84 10.60
CA GLY A 225 17.79 -1.41 11.90
C GLY A 225 16.96 -2.67 11.77
N SER A 226 16.83 -3.34 12.90
CA SER A 226 15.99 -4.53 13.08
C SER A 226 15.23 -4.38 14.40
N TYR A 227 14.02 -4.86 14.41
CA TYR A 227 13.14 -4.83 15.59
C TYR A 227 12.42 -6.17 15.71
#